data_f662c6bb3d2b7eef717532493fe90d09
#
_entry.id   f662c6bb3d2b7eef717532493fe90d09
#
_cell.length_a   1.000
_cell.length_b   1.000
_cell.length_c   1.000
_cell.angle_alpha   90.00
_cell.angle_beta   90.00
_cell.angle_gamma   90.00
#
_symmetry.space_group_name_H-M   'P 1'
#
loop_
_entity.id
_entity.type
_entity.pdbx_description
1 polymer ?
#
loop_
_entity_poly.entity_id
_entity_poly.type
_entity_poly.pdbx_seq_one_letter_code
_entity_poly.pdbx_strand_id
1 'polypeptide(L)'
;SSEFDSSYALFLSQFRQFLIQEGKGYRSIAFCWPYRDELDLREPLREWQSSNSDRCLLLPKVRADRQLSFYTWSDSDPLVHNTYGIAEPDPTASGVQTKNPDCILIPCLGWLNYQNQFWRLGYGGGYFDRTIASLKLTGHRFITAGIAFDWQALDHHRWTPQVHDQALDLMITNSGIHQNTSMA
;
A
#
# COMPACT_ATOMS: atom_id res chain seq x y z
N SER A 1 22.87 2.79 -7.48
CA SER A 1 23.41 3.10 -8.81
C SER A 1 22.58 4.22 -9.43
N SER A 2 23.17 4.98 -10.39
CA SER A 2 22.48 6.11 -11.04
C SER A 2 21.15 5.73 -11.71
N GLU A 3 21.03 4.50 -12.20
CA GLU A 3 19.79 3.97 -12.82
C GLU A 3 18.70 3.72 -11.78
N PHE A 4 19.05 3.16 -10.63
CA PHE A 4 18.13 2.98 -9.52
C PHE A 4 17.64 4.34 -9.00
N ASP A 5 18.55 5.29 -8.79
CA ASP A 5 18.21 6.63 -8.31
C ASP A 5 17.26 7.36 -9.28
N SER A 6 17.49 7.22 -10.59
CA SER A 6 16.61 7.77 -11.62
C SER A 6 15.22 7.12 -11.60
N SER A 7 15.14 5.82 -11.47
CA SER A 7 13.87 5.09 -11.38
C SER A 7 13.11 5.43 -10.10
N TYR A 8 13.83 5.61 -9.00
CA TYR A 8 13.24 6.03 -7.73
C TYR A 8 12.62 7.44 -7.84
N ALA A 9 13.36 8.38 -8.43
CA ALA A 9 12.86 9.74 -8.66
C ALA A 9 11.62 9.75 -9.58
N LEU A 10 11.63 8.94 -10.65
CA LEU A 10 10.48 8.77 -11.53
C LEU A 10 9.29 8.18 -10.78
N PHE A 11 9.51 7.16 -9.95
CA PHE A 11 8.46 6.59 -9.12
C PHE A 11 7.83 7.66 -8.22
N LEU A 12 8.61 8.43 -7.50
CA LEU A 12 8.10 9.48 -6.62
C LEU A 12 7.28 10.53 -7.39
N SER A 13 7.70 10.86 -8.62
CA SER A 13 6.93 11.74 -9.50
C SER A 13 5.56 11.15 -9.84
N GLN A 14 5.49 9.88 -10.23
CA GLN A 14 4.23 9.18 -10.51
C GLN A 14 3.36 9.05 -9.25
N PHE A 15 3.97 8.79 -8.12
CA PHE A 15 3.26 8.69 -6.86
C PHE A 15 2.65 10.03 -6.41
N ARG A 16 3.39 11.14 -6.55
CA ARG A 16 2.84 12.49 -6.31
C ARG A 16 1.67 12.80 -7.25
N GLN A 17 1.78 12.40 -8.51
CA GLN A 17 0.69 12.55 -9.48
C GLN A 17 -0.56 11.77 -9.04
N PHE A 18 -0.40 10.54 -8.57
CA PHE A 18 -1.48 9.74 -7.99
C PHE A 18 -2.14 10.46 -6.80
N LEU A 19 -1.36 10.99 -5.88
CA LEU A 19 -1.88 11.72 -4.72
C LEU A 19 -2.66 12.98 -5.11
N ILE A 20 -2.27 13.67 -6.18
CA ILE A 20 -2.97 14.84 -6.71
C ILE A 20 -4.28 14.45 -7.40
N GLN A 21 -4.27 13.40 -8.21
CA GLN A 21 -5.41 12.99 -9.04
C GLN A 21 -6.44 12.19 -8.23
N GLU A 22 -6.01 11.08 -7.65
CA GLU A 22 -6.86 10.15 -6.91
C GLU A 22 -6.92 10.48 -5.41
N GLY A 23 -5.78 10.83 -4.83
CA GLY A 23 -5.64 11.09 -3.40
C GLY A 23 -6.42 12.30 -2.91
N LYS A 24 -6.85 13.20 -3.81
CA LYS A 24 -7.72 14.34 -3.44
C LYS A 24 -9.06 13.88 -2.85
N GLY A 25 -9.54 12.71 -3.26
CA GLY A 25 -10.80 12.12 -2.78
C GLY A 25 -10.67 11.32 -1.49
N TYR A 26 -9.45 11.04 -1.02
CA TYR A 26 -9.24 10.23 0.17
C TYR A 26 -9.08 11.09 1.42
N ARG A 27 -9.64 10.59 2.54
CA ARG A 27 -9.42 11.13 3.89
C ARG A 27 -8.39 10.32 4.67
N SER A 28 -8.17 9.06 4.28
CA SER A 28 -7.20 8.20 4.94
C SER A 28 -6.46 7.32 3.94
N ILE A 29 -5.14 7.27 4.08
CA ILE A 29 -4.26 6.39 3.31
C ILE A 29 -3.45 5.54 4.27
N ALA A 30 -3.54 4.22 4.11
CA ALA A 30 -2.67 3.27 4.78
C ALA A 30 -1.45 2.97 3.91
N PHE A 31 -0.29 2.94 4.53
CA PHE A 31 0.97 2.61 3.88
C PHE A 31 1.81 1.73 4.80
N CYS A 32 2.84 1.08 4.28
CA CYS A 32 3.77 0.29 5.06
C CYS A 32 5.01 1.10 5.41
N TRP A 33 5.49 0.95 6.65
CA TRP A 33 6.83 1.43 7.00
C TRP A 33 7.84 0.71 6.10
N PRO A 34 8.78 1.44 5.46
CA PRO A 34 9.70 0.83 4.52
C PRO A 34 10.53 -0.26 5.20
N TYR A 35 10.56 -1.43 4.58
CA TYR A 35 11.29 -2.60 5.06
C TYR A 35 12.28 -3.04 4.00
N ARG A 36 13.55 -3.19 4.39
CA ARG A 36 14.65 -3.49 3.46
C ARG A 36 14.73 -2.45 2.33
N ASP A 37 14.66 -2.90 1.09
CA ASP A 37 14.80 -2.09 -0.12
C ASP A 37 13.45 -1.55 -0.66
N GLU A 38 12.42 -1.55 0.17
CA GLU A 38 11.11 -1.01 -0.21
C GLU A 38 11.17 0.51 -0.39
N LEU A 39 10.28 1.00 -1.27
CA LEU A 39 10.12 2.43 -1.53
C LEU A 39 9.65 3.17 -0.27
N ASP A 40 10.34 4.24 0.06
CA ASP A 40 9.95 5.12 1.16
C ASP A 40 8.96 6.18 0.65
N LEU A 41 7.72 6.07 1.07
CA LEU A 41 6.62 6.94 0.65
C LEU A 41 6.32 8.05 1.67
N ARG A 42 7.06 8.14 2.76
CA ARG A 42 6.73 9.02 3.89
C ARG A 42 6.72 10.50 3.52
N GLU A 43 7.69 10.96 2.75
CA GLU A 43 7.78 12.39 2.37
C GLU A 43 6.56 12.85 1.56
N PRO A 44 6.23 12.25 0.40
CA PRO A 44 5.05 12.66 -0.36
C PRO A 44 3.73 12.43 0.39
N LEU A 45 3.65 11.43 1.26
CA LEU A 45 2.46 11.21 2.08
C LEU A 45 2.27 12.28 3.15
N ARG A 46 3.34 12.76 3.77
CA ARG A 46 3.28 13.90 4.70
C ARG A 46 2.82 15.17 4.00
N GLU A 47 3.32 15.44 2.80
CA GLU A 47 2.86 16.57 1.97
C GLU A 47 1.37 16.47 1.68
N TRP A 48 0.89 15.28 1.29
CA TRP A 48 -0.52 15.03 1.06
C TRP A 48 -1.37 15.24 2.34
N GLN A 49 -0.92 14.73 3.46
CA GLN A 49 -1.63 14.89 4.75
C GLN A 49 -1.70 16.35 5.18
N SER A 50 -0.59 17.08 5.09
CA SER A 50 -0.50 18.46 5.57
C SER A 50 -1.34 19.45 4.74
N SER A 51 -1.71 19.08 3.52
CA SER A 51 -2.51 19.96 2.64
C SER A 51 -4.00 20.00 2.98
N ASN A 52 -4.47 19.14 3.88
CA ASN A 52 -5.87 19.14 4.34
C ASN A 52 -5.97 18.53 5.74
N SER A 53 -6.52 19.27 6.70
CA SER A 53 -6.65 18.85 8.11
C SER A 53 -7.53 17.60 8.34
N ASP A 54 -8.40 17.27 7.38
CA ASP A 54 -9.26 16.08 7.46
C ASP A 54 -8.57 14.79 7.05
N ARG A 55 -7.31 14.88 6.59
CA ARG A 55 -6.52 13.74 6.12
C ARG A 55 -5.72 13.11 7.25
N CYS A 56 -5.66 11.79 7.24
CA CYS A 56 -4.79 11.03 8.14
C CYS A 56 -4.03 9.92 7.39
N LEU A 57 -2.85 9.62 7.89
CA LEU A 57 -2.06 8.47 7.50
C LEU A 57 -2.28 7.33 8.48
N LEU A 58 -2.23 6.11 7.97
CA LEU A 58 -2.41 4.90 8.76
C LEU A 58 -1.24 3.96 8.53
N LEU A 59 -0.86 3.26 9.58
CA LEU A 59 0.12 2.17 9.51
C LEU A 59 -0.53 0.84 9.93
N PRO A 60 -0.12 -0.27 9.30
CA PRO A 60 -0.63 -1.58 9.63
C PRO A 60 0.01 -2.12 10.92
N LYS A 61 -0.77 -2.84 11.69
CA LYS A 61 -0.32 -3.66 12.80
C LYS A 61 -0.81 -5.09 12.62
N VAL A 62 0.10 -6.04 12.77
CA VAL A 62 -0.21 -7.47 12.66
C VAL A 62 -1.09 -7.90 13.85
N ARG A 63 -2.18 -8.61 13.53
CA ARG A 63 -3.09 -9.22 14.50
C ARG A 63 -2.78 -10.70 14.70
N ALA A 64 -3.27 -11.26 15.80
CA ALA A 64 -3.12 -12.69 16.11
C ALA A 64 -3.81 -13.62 15.08
N ASP A 65 -4.89 -13.14 14.44
CA ASP A 65 -5.62 -13.87 13.38
C ASP A 65 -4.96 -13.76 12.00
N ARG A 66 -3.73 -13.22 11.94
CA ARG A 66 -2.94 -13.03 10.72
C ARG A 66 -3.56 -12.06 9.72
N GLN A 67 -4.36 -11.12 10.20
CA GLN A 67 -4.84 -9.95 9.49
C GLN A 67 -4.11 -8.70 9.96
N LEU A 68 -4.36 -7.58 9.31
CA LEU A 68 -3.84 -6.27 9.68
C LEU A 68 -4.97 -5.41 10.24
N SER A 69 -4.69 -4.69 11.31
CA SER A 69 -5.45 -3.52 11.73
C SER A 69 -4.67 -2.28 11.34
N PHE A 70 -5.37 -1.20 11.00
CA PHE A 70 -4.73 0.06 10.64
C PHE A 70 -4.97 1.09 11.74
N TYR A 71 -3.90 1.80 12.10
CA TYR A 71 -3.91 2.81 13.16
C TYR A 71 -3.43 4.14 12.61
N THR A 72 -4.04 5.23 13.07
CA THR A 72 -3.57 6.57 12.74
C THR A 72 -2.12 6.76 13.15
N TRP A 73 -1.35 7.46 12.32
CA TRP A 73 0.05 7.72 12.55
C TRP A 73 0.42 9.16 12.13
N SER A 74 1.25 9.78 12.96
CA SER A 74 1.97 11.02 12.66
C SER A 74 3.41 10.89 13.13
N ASP A 75 4.29 11.80 12.69
CA ASP A 75 5.72 11.75 13.04
C ASP A 75 6.01 11.77 14.55
N SER A 76 5.09 12.33 15.35
CA SER A 76 5.22 12.38 16.80
C SER A 76 4.77 11.11 17.51
N ASP A 77 4.12 10.19 16.81
CA ASP A 77 3.60 8.97 17.43
C ASP A 77 4.70 7.93 17.62
N PRO A 78 4.75 7.25 18.77
CA PRO A 78 5.73 6.20 19.00
C PRO A 78 5.46 4.98 18.15
N LEU A 79 6.54 4.33 17.73
CA LEU A 79 6.51 3.07 17.01
C LEU A 79 7.13 1.97 17.86
N VAL A 80 6.60 0.75 17.72
CA VAL A 80 7.15 -0.46 18.30
C VAL A 80 7.56 -1.41 17.18
N HIS A 81 8.53 -2.29 17.42
CA HIS A 81 8.95 -3.28 16.42
C HIS A 81 8.26 -4.61 16.69
N ASN A 82 7.71 -5.21 15.66
CA ASN A 82 7.14 -6.55 15.73
C ASN A 82 8.22 -7.63 15.69
N THR A 83 7.81 -8.91 15.70
CA THR A 83 8.74 -10.06 15.68
C THR A 83 9.57 -10.15 14.39
N TYR A 84 9.14 -9.48 13.32
CA TYR A 84 9.87 -9.39 12.03
C TYR A 84 10.83 -8.19 11.97
N GLY A 85 10.90 -7.37 13.03
CA GLY A 85 11.69 -6.15 13.07
C GLY A 85 11.07 -4.97 12.30
N ILE A 86 9.80 -5.06 11.93
CA ILE A 86 9.07 -4.01 11.20
C ILE A 86 8.43 -3.07 12.22
N ALA A 87 8.57 -1.76 11.99
CA ALA A 87 7.96 -0.75 12.83
C ALA A 87 6.43 -0.76 12.67
N GLU A 88 5.74 -0.78 13.78
CA GLU A 88 4.28 -0.75 13.87
C GLU A 88 3.83 0.35 14.84
N PRO A 89 2.60 0.89 14.69
CA PRO A 89 2.06 1.84 15.65
C PRO A 89 1.88 1.20 17.03
N ASP A 90 2.11 2.00 18.06
CA ASP A 90 1.77 1.63 19.43
C ASP A 90 0.28 1.94 19.69
N PRO A 91 -0.60 0.92 19.80
CA PRO A 91 -2.03 1.15 19.96
C PRO A 91 -2.40 1.74 21.33
N THR A 92 -1.46 1.76 22.29
CA THR A 92 -1.67 2.31 23.64
C THR A 92 -1.31 3.80 23.71
N ALA A 93 -0.65 4.34 22.68
CA ALA A 93 -0.26 5.74 22.65
C ALA A 93 -1.48 6.66 22.56
N SER A 94 -1.39 7.80 23.25
CA SER A 94 -2.44 8.80 23.24
C SER A 94 -2.70 9.35 21.83
N GLY A 95 -3.96 9.39 21.42
CA GLY A 95 -4.37 9.89 20.10
C GLY A 95 -4.28 8.89 18.95
N VAL A 96 -3.68 7.74 19.18
CA VAL A 96 -3.62 6.66 18.18
C VAL A 96 -4.95 5.88 18.17
N GLN A 97 -5.57 5.79 17.00
CA GLN A 97 -6.89 5.18 16.84
C GLN A 97 -6.90 4.21 15.66
N THR A 98 -7.69 3.13 15.78
CA THR A 98 -7.97 2.26 14.64
C THR A 98 -8.89 2.96 13.65
N LYS A 99 -8.62 2.73 12.35
CA LYS A 99 -9.46 3.26 11.27
C LYS A 99 -9.35 2.38 10.02
N ASN A 100 -10.47 2.17 9.33
CA ASN A 100 -10.45 1.55 8.02
C ASN A 100 -10.01 2.59 6.96
N PRO A 101 -9.02 2.26 6.13
CA PRO A 101 -8.48 3.21 5.14
C PRO A 101 -9.39 3.38 3.92
N ASP A 102 -9.33 4.55 3.28
CA ASP A 102 -9.91 4.77 1.96
C ASP A 102 -9.02 4.23 0.84
N CYS A 103 -7.71 4.23 1.08
CA CYS A 103 -6.73 3.66 0.16
C CYS A 103 -5.68 2.88 0.95
N ILE A 104 -5.30 1.70 0.44
CA ILE A 104 -4.22 0.88 0.98
C ILE A 104 -3.12 0.81 -0.06
N LEU A 105 -1.94 1.32 0.28
CA LEU A 105 -0.72 1.21 -0.52
C LEU A 105 0.00 -0.07 -0.11
N ILE A 106 0.22 -0.98 -1.04
CA ILE A 106 0.72 -2.31 -0.74
C ILE A 106 2.04 -2.56 -1.47
N PRO A 107 3.16 -2.73 -0.75
CA PRO A 107 4.43 -3.07 -1.37
C PRO A 107 4.38 -4.45 -2.00
N CYS A 108 5.02 -4.61 -3.15
CA CYS A 108 5.04 -5.85 -3.91
C CYS A 108 6.48 -6.32 -4.12
N LEU A 109 6.75 -7.61 -3.93
CA LEU A 109 7.99 -8.25 -4.40
C LEU A 109 7.97 -8.42 -5.92
N GLY A 110 6.78 -8.70 -6.44
CA GLY A 110 6.51 -8.77 -7.86
C GLY A 110 5.06 -8.44 -8.15
N TRP A 111 4.74 -8.13 -9.38
CA TRP A 111 3.38 -7.83 -9.81
C TRP A 111 3.10 -8.37 -11.21
N LEU A 112 1.82 -8.57 -11.50
CA LEU A 112 1.37 -9.14 -12.76
C LEU A 112 0.04 -8.52 -13.16
N ASN A 113 -0.10 -8.09 -14.42
CA ASN A 113 -1.39 -7.83 -15.03
C ASN A 113 -1.82 -9.11 -15.77
N TYR A 114 -2.82 -9.80 -15.25
CA TYR A 114 -3.28 -11.07 -15.76
C TYR A 114 -4.81 -11.14 -15.75
N GLN A 115 -5.40 -11.51 -16.87
CA GLN A 115 -6.85 -11.57 -17.04
C GLN A 115 -7.56 -10.25 -16.67
N ASN A 116 -6.97 -9.14 -17.09
CA ASN A 116 -7.47 -7.79 -16.85
C ASN A 116 -7.56 -7.42 -15.34
N GLN A 117 -6.71 -8.02 -14.51
CA GLN A 117 -6.59 -7.71 -13.09
C GLN A 117 -5.12 -7.61 -12.70
N PHE A 118 -4.83 -6.78 -11.68
CA PHE A 118 -3.49 -6.68 -11.11
C PHE A 118 -3.36 -7.62 -9.90
N TRP A 119 -2.26 -8.33 -9.88
CA TRP A 119 -1.91 -9.29 -8.84
C TRP A 119 -0.54 -8.97 -8.28
N ARG A 120 -0.31 -9.31 -7.05
CA ARG A 120 0.98 -9.12 -6.41
C ARG A 120 1.54 -10.42 -5.85
N LEU A 121 2.86 -10.55 -5.93
CA LEU A 121 3.64 -11.48 -5.14
C LEU A 121 4.10 -10.77 -3.87
N GLY A 122 3.73 -11.31 -2.72
CA GLY A 122 4.17 -10.84 -1.41
C GLY A 122 5.14 -11.81 -0.74
N TYR A 123 5.37 -11.61 0.55
CA TYR A 123 6.30 -12.43 1.34
C TYR A 123 5.74 -13.80 1.77
N GLY A 124 4.54 -14.15 1.34
CA GLY A 124 3.93 -15.47 1.58
C GLY A 124 3.09 -15.59 2.86
N GLY A 125 3.02 -14.57 3.69
CA GLY A 125 2.22 -14.59 4.93
C GLY A 125 0.71 -14.47 4.74
N GLY A 126 0.26 -13.91 3.61
CA GLY A 126 -1.16 -13.72 3.27
C GLY A 126 -1.87 -12.66 4.10
N TYR A 127 -1.15 -11.80 4.79
CA TYR A 127 -1.74 -10.76 5.66
C TYR A 127 -2.62 -9.79 4.89
N PHE A 128 -2.15 -9.28 3.76
CA PHE A 128 -2.94 -8.37 2.93
C PHE A 128 -4.13 -9.06 2.28
N ASP A 129 -3.96 -10.28 1.76
CA ASP A 129 -5.05 -11.00 1.13
C ASP A 129 -6.20 -11.25 2.11
N ARG A 130 -5.90 -11.69 3.33
CA ARG A 130 -6.91 -11.88 4.38
C ARG A 130 -7.56 -10.56 4.78
N THR A 131 -6.79 -9.50 4.93
CA THR A 131 -7.27 -8.17 5.32
C THR A 131 -8.18 -7.58 4.26
N ILE A 132 -7.80 -7.64 2.98
CA ILE A 132 -8.61 -7.17 1.85
C ILE A 132 -9.92 -7.94 1.77
N ALA A 133 -9.86 -9.28 1.85
CA ALA A 133 -11.05 -10.12 1.83
C ALA A 133 -12.02 -9.79 2.98
N SER A 134 -11.48 -9.60 4.18
CA SER A 134 -12.26 -9.23 5.37
C SER A 134 -12.91 -7.84 5.24
N LEU A 135 -12.15 -6.83 4.77
CA LEU A 135 -12.69 -5.49 4.57
C LEU A 135 -13.78 -5.44 3.52
N LYS A 136 -13.67 -6.21 2.44
CA LYS A 136 -14.73 -6.34 1.43
C LYS A 136 -16.03 -6.87 2.01
N LEU A 137 -15.95 -7.82 2.95
CA LEU A 137 -17.13 -8.38 3.62
C LEU A 137 -17.83 -7.36 4.53
N THR A 138 -17.14 -6.35 5.03
CA THR A 138 -17.75 -5.29 5.86
C THR A 138 -18.58 -4.28 5.08
N GLY A 139 -18.48 -4.27 3.75
CA GLY A 139 -19.08 -3.25 2.89
C GLY A 139 -18.33 -1.91 2.90
N HIS A 140 -17.20 -1.80 3.58
CA HIS A 140 -16.36 -0.61 3.54
C HIS A 140 -15.78 -0.40 2.13
N ARG A 141 -15.87 0.83 1.61
CA ARG A 141 -15.31 1.19 0.32
C ARG A 141 -13.86 1.60 0.46
N PHE A 142 -13.00 0.99 -0.31
CA PHE A 142 -11.57 1.30 -0.32
C PHE A 142 -10.94 0.90 -1.66
N ILE A 143 -9.78 1.48 -1.93
CA ILE A 143 -8.97 1.19 -3.11
C ILE A 143 -7.66 0.54 -2.64
N THR A 144 -7.19 -0.44 -3.38
CA THR A 144 -5.87 -1.06 -3.19
C THR A 144 -4.95 -0.67 -4.33
N ALA A 145 -3.79 -0.12 -3.99
CA ALA A 145 -2.76 0.29 -4.94
C ALA A 145 -1.46 -0.46 -4.66
N GLY A 146 -1.01 -1.26 -5.59
CA GLY A 146 0.30 -1.90 -5.52
C GLY A 146 1.42 -0.90 -5.80
N ILE A 147 2.51 -1.03 -5.07
CA ILE A 147 3.70 -0.18 -5.17
C ILE A 147 4.88 -1.03 -5.60
N ALA A 148 5.43 -0.75 -6.76
CA ALA A 148 6.54 -1.51 -7.32
C ALA A 148 7.29 -0.73 -8.40
N PHE A 149 8.43 -1.25 -8.81
CA PHE A 149 9.12 -0.83 -10.03
C PHE A 149 8.67 -1.68 -11.23
N ASP A 150 8.86 -1.15 -12.44
CA ASP A 150 8.52 -1.87 -13.68
C ASP A 150 9.24 -3.22 -13.79
N TRP A 151 10.53 -3.28 -13.38
CA TRP A 151 11.31 -4.52 -13.46
C TRP A 151 10.84 -5.61 -12.49
N GLN A 152 9.94 -5.31 -11.56
CA GLN A 152 9.31 -6.29 -10.68
C GLN A 152 8.11 -6.98 -11.35
N ALA A 153 7.80 -6.63 -12.60
CA ALA A 153 6.75 -7.31 -13.36
C ALA A 153 7.11 -8.78 -13.58
N LEU A 154 6.14 -9.65 -13.32
CA LEU A 154 6.28 -11.11 -13.41
C LEU A 154 5.76 -11.62 -14.75
N ASP A 155 6.28 -12.77 -15.15
CA ASP A 155 5.79 -13.54 -16.30
C ASP A 155 4.72 -14.52 -15.83
N HIS A 156 3.53 -14.47 -16.43
CA HIS A 156 2.41 -15.36 -16.11
C HIS A 156 2.71 -16.85 -16.40
N HIS A 157 3.70 -17.17 -17.20
CA HIS A 157 4.16 -18.55 -17.41
C HIS A 157 4.97 -19.09 -16.23
N ARG A 158 5.51 -18.20 -15.39
CA ARG A 158 6.31 -18.56 -14.22
C ARG A 158 5.56 -18.45 -12.91
N TRP A 159 4.58 -17.55 -12.86
CA TRP A 159 3.78 -17.31 -11.67
C TRP A 159 2.36 -16.93 -12.05
N THR A 160 1.39 -17.51 -11.37
CA THR A 160 -0.03 -17.15 -11.48
C THR A 160 -0.64 -16.99 -10.10
N PRO A 161 -1.66 -16.12 -9.97
CA PRO A 161 -2.37 -15.96 -8.70
C PRO A 161 -3.01 -17.28 -8.25
N GLN A 162 -3.06 -17.48 -6.95
CA GLN A 162 -3.77 -18.58 -6.32
C GLN A 162 -5.19 -18.16 -5.93
N VAL A 163 -6.04 -19.11 -5.59
CA VAL A 163 -7.46 -18.87 -5.32
C VAL A 163 -7.72 -17.91 -4.15
N HIS A 164 -6.82 -17.84 -3.18
CA HIS A 164 -6.93 -16.97 -2.01
C HIS A 164 -6.29 -15.58 -2.21
N ASP A 165 -5.53 -15.39 -3.30
CA ASP A 165 -4.95 -14.09 -3.60
C ASP A 165 -6.05 -13.07 -3.94
N GLN A 166 -5.82 -11.83 -3.55
CA GLN A 166 -6.73 -10.72 -3.83
C GLN A 166 -6.16 -9.81 -4.91
N ALA A 167 -6.95 -9.57 -5.95
CA ALA A 167 -6.59 -8.61 -6.99
C ALA A 167 -6.51 -7.19 -6.42
N LEU A 168 -5.59 -6.39 -6.96
CA LEU A 168 -5.44 -4.97 -6.66
C LEU A 168 -6.22 -4.12 -7.66
N ASP A 169 -6.68 -2.95 -7.22
CA ASP A 169 -7.41 -2.04 -8.09
C ASP A 169 -6.51 -1.34 -9.10
N LEU A 170 -5.26 -1.03 -8.70
CA LEU A 170 -4.29 -0.40 -9.57
C LEU A 170 -2.85 -0.70 -9.14
N MET A 171 -1.90 -0.39 -10.03
CA MET A 171 -0.46 -0.43 -9.76
C MET A 171 0.16 0.94 -10.01
N ILE A 172 1.05 1.35 -9.13
CA ILE A 172 1.89 2.54 -9.30
C ILE A 172 3.33 2.07 -9.48
N THR A 173 3.93 2.44 -10.59
CA THR A 173 5.32 2.12 -10.90
C THR A 173 6.08 3.38 -11.34
N ASN A 174 7.36 3.23 -11.61
CA ASN A 174 8.18 4.35 -12.13
C ASN A 174 7.78 4.81 -13.53
N SER A 175 7.01 4.02 -14.29
CA SER A 175 6.49 4.43 -15.61
C SER A 175 5.08 5.00 -15.59
N GLY A 176 4.34 4.85 -14.50
CA GLY A 176 2.99 5.41 -14.43
C GLY A 176 2.05 4.77 -13.43
N ILE A 177 0.81 5.20 -13.52
CA ILE A 177 -0.33 4.66 -12.78
C ILE A 177 -1.08 3.74 -13.74
N HIS A 178 -1.09 2.44 -13.41
CA HIS A 178 -1.71 1.41 -14.25
C HIS A 178 -3.08 1.06 -13.69
N GLN A 179 -4.10 1.25 -14.53
CA GLN A 179 -5.48 0.88 -14.22
C GLN A 179 -6.02 0.07 -15.39
N ASN A 180 -6.74 -1.01 -15.10
CA ASN A 180 -7.45 -1.71 -16.15
C ASN A 180 -8.74 -0.96 -16.48
N THR A 181 -9.02 -0.83 -17.77
CA THR A 181 -10.30 -0.25 -18.22
C THR A 181 -11.43 -1.13 -17.74
N SER A 182 -12.43 -0.53 -17.07
CA SER A 182 -13.69 -1.22 -16.82
C SER A 182 -14.23 -1.71 -18.13
N MET A 183 -14.43 -3.01 -18.29
CA MET A 183 -15.25 -3.48 -19.39
C MET A 183 -16.68 -2.96 -19.15
N ALA A 184 -17.05 -1.97 -19.93
CA ALA A 184 -18.41 -1.47 -19.94
C ALA A 184 -19.35 -2.57 -20.44
#